data_d65e03f0f9c9a8960fee09ae97fc37cc
#
_entry.id   d65e03f0f9c9a8960fee09ae97fc37cc
#
_cell.length_a   1.000
_cell.length_b   1.000
_cell.length_c   1.000
_cell.angle_alpha   90.00
_cell.angle_beta   90.00
_cell.angle_gamma   90.00
#
_symmetry.space_group_name_H-M   'P 1'
#
loop_
_entity.id
_entity.type
_entity.pdbx_description
1 polymer ?
#
loop_
_entity_poly.entity_id
_entity_poly.type
_entity_poly.pdbx_seq_one_letter_code
_entity_poly.pdbx_strand_id
1 'polypeptide(L)'
;DSSTSRGLGDVYKRQVLPNGTGKTQRVCVVAQGEKEKEAQAAGADFVGGADIIEKISKGWFDFDVLVATPDMMGQLGRLGRVLGPKGLMPNPKTGTVTMDVAKAIDEIKKGKVTYRVDKEGNINLAIGKTSFTEEALVENFNAIFNTIAKARPATIKGAYMKNLVVSTTMGPGIHVEIVK
;
A
#
# COMPACT_ATOMS: atom_id res chain seq x y z
N ASP A 1 -27.22 9.72 -11.92
CA ASP A 1 -27.20 8.71 -10.84
C ASP A 1 -25.87 8.71 -10.11
N SER A 2 -25.71 9.70 -9.23
CA SER A 2 -24.47 9.93 -8.47
C SER A 2 -24.46 9.21 -7.11
N SER A 3 -25.38 8.28 -6.85
CA SER A 3 -25.51 7.64 -5.54
C SER A 3 -24.73 6.33 -5.37
N THR A 4 -24.25 5.75 -6.47
CA THR A 4 -23.54 4.45 -6.45
C THR A 4 -22.04 4.56 -6.15
N SER A 5 -21.45 5.74 -6.32
CA SER A 5 -20.01 5.94 -6.08
C SER A 5 -19.63 6.27 -4.63
N ARG A 6 -20.62 6.62 -3.77
CA ARG A 6 -20.33 7.03 -2.39
C ARG A 6 -20.02 5.88 -1.42
N GLY A 7 -20.29 4.64 -1.79
CA GLY A 7 -20.02 3.47 -0.94
C GLY A 7 -18.63 2.82 -1.17
N LEU A 8 -18.01 3.06 -2.32
CA LEU A 8 -16.75 2.45 -2.74
C LEU A 8 -15.54 3.41 -2.66
N GLY A 9 -15.81 4.71 -2.46
CA GLY A 9 -14.83 5.77 -2.68
C GLY A 9 -13.63 5.83 -1.74
N ASP A 10 -13.61 5.08 -0.63
CA ASP A 10 -12.57 5.23 0.40
C ASP A 10 -12.05 3.92 1.00
N VAL A 11 -12.14 2.81 0.26
CA VAL A 11 -11.58 1.56 0.76
C VAL A 11 -10.10 1.47 0.41
N TYR A 12 -9.28 2.22 1.14
CA TYR A 12 -7.88 1.87 1.28
C TYR A 12 -7.81 0.63 2.17
N LYS A 13 -7.57 -0.51 1.59
CA LYS A 13 -7.31 -1.74 2.35
C LYS A 13 -5.88 -2.19 2.15
N ARG A 14 -5.39 -2.90 3.16
CA ARG A 14 -4.05 -3.44 3.21
C ARG A 14 -4.16 -4.94 3.32
N GLN A 15 -3.29 -5.60 2.62
CA GLN A 15 -3.10 -7.02 2.73
C GLN A 15 -1.60 -7.31 2.79
N VAL A 16 -1.19 -8.06 3.78
CA VAL A 16 0.13 -8.68 3.79
C VAL A 16 0.01 -9.91 2.90
N LEU A 17 0.82 -9.95 1.86
CA LEU A 17 0.88 -11.12 0.98
C LEU A 17 1.71 -12.22 1.65
N PRO A 18 1.27 -13.48 1.64
CA PRO A 18 2.02 -14.59 2.24
C PRO A 18 3.45 -14.70 1.70
N ASN A 19 3.63 -14.49 0.40
CA ASN A 19 4.93 -14.59 -0.28
C ASN A 19 5.53 -13.22 -0.66
N GLY A 20 4.96 -12.13 -0.16
CA GLY A 20 5.37 -10.76 -0.52
C GLY A 20 5.11 -10.40 -1.99
N THR A 21 5.66 -9.28 -2.44
CA THR A 21 5.57 -8.81 -3.84
C THR A 21 6.85 -9.07 -4.64
N GLY A 22 7.90 -9.59 -4.02
CA GLY A 22 9.23 -9.74 -4.61
C GLY A 22 9.98 -8.42 -4.85
N LYS A 23 9.42 -7.29 -4.42
CA LYS A 23 10.12 -6.00 -4.40
C LYS A 23 10.67 -5.75 -2.99
N THR A 24 11.97 -5.51 -2.90
CA THR A 24 12.57 -4.93 -1.70
C THR A 24 12.18 -3.46 -1.67
N GLN A 25 11.22 -3.11 -0.83
CA GLN A 25 10.78 -1.72 -0.68
C GLN A 25 11.76 -0.98 0.22
N ARG A 26 12.24 0.16 -0.23
CA ARG A 26 13.06 1.06 0.57
C ARG A 26 12.14 1.89 1.46
N VAL A 27 12.27 1.69 2.76
CA VAL A 27 11.42 2.33 3.77
C VAL A 27 12.14 3.55 4.33
N CYS A 28 11.53 4.71 4.16
CA CYS A 28 11.95 5.94 4.81
C CYS A 28 11.06 6.22 6.01
N VAL A 29 11.68 6.53 7.15
CA VAL A 29 10.95 6.83 8.39
C VAL A 29 11.26 8.25 8.83
N VAL A 30 10.19 9.00 9.10
CA VAL A 30 10.27 10.35 9.69
C VAL A 30 9.74 10.29 11.11
N ALA A 31 10.66 10.33 12.05
CA ALA A 31 10.37 10.27 13.47
C ALA A 31 11.34 11.18 14.26
N GLN A 32 11.08 11.37 15.54
CA GLN A 32 11.97 12.13 16.44
C GLN A 32 12.33 11.31 17.68
N GLY A 33 13.55 11.54 18.20
CA GLY A 33 14.02 11.00 19.45
C GLY A 33 14.13 9.48 19.49
N GLU A 34 13.48 8.84 20.48
CA GLU A 34 13.57 7.39 20.67
C GLU A 34 12.99 6.58 19.50
N LYS A 35 11.96 7.11 18.83
CA LYS A 35 11.34 6.47 17.67
C LYS A 35 12.25 6.38 16.46
N GLU A 36 13.21 7.28 16.35
CA GLU A 36 14.26 7.22 15.34
C GLU A 36 15.17 6.01 15.56
N LYS A 37 15.56 5.76 16.81
CA LYS A 37 16.38 4.58 17.18
C LYS A 37 15.61 3.28 16.97
N GLU A 38 14.33 3.23 17.32
CA GLU A 38 13.46 2.08 17.04
C GLU A 38 13.36 1.79 15.54
N ALA A 39 13.21 2.83 14.71
CA ALA A 39 13.16 2.68 13.28
C ALA A 39 14.47 2.12 12.68
N GLN A 40 15.61 2.58 13.18
CA GLN A 40 16.92 2.04 12.79
C GLN A 40 17.07 0.58 13.20
N ALA A 41 16.69 0.23 14.43
CA ALA A 41 16.74 -1.15 14.93
C ALA A 41 15.80 -2.09 14.14
N ALA A 42 14.66 -1.58 13.69
CA ALA A 42 13.72 -2.32 12.84
C ALA A 42 14.18 -2.47 11.39
N GLY A 43 15.31 -1.88 11.03
CA GLY A 43 15.92 -2.02 9.71
C GLY A 43 15.33 -1.11 8.63
N ALA A 44 14.86 0.08 8.97
CA ALA A 44 14.51 1.08 7.98
C ALA A 44 15.75 1.51 7.18
N ASP A 45 15.58 1.76 5.89
CA ASP A 45 16.68 2.11 4.99
C ASP A 45 17.12 3.57 5.21
N PHE A 46 16.17 4.44 5.50
CA PHE A 46 16.41 5.85 5.78
C PHE A 46 15.60 6.25 7.02
N VAL A 47 16.27 6.84 8.00
CA VAL A 47 15.66 7.31 9.24
C VAL A 47 16.14 8.70 9.55
N GLY A 48 15.24 9.58 9.95
CA GLY A 48 15.56 10.92 10.43
C GLY A 48 14.31 11.77 10.69
N GLY A 49 14.54 12.97 11.16
CA GLY A 49 13.49 13.93 11.48
C GLY A 49 13.35 15.04 10.43
N ALA A 50 13.62 16.27 10.85
CA ALA A 50 13.54 17.45 9.98
C ALA A 50 14.50 17.40 8.78
N ASP A 51 15.65 16.75 8.93
CA ASP A 51 16.66 16.62 7.87
C ASP A 51 16.11 15.88 6.65
N ILE A 52 15.34 14.81 6.86
CA ILE A 52 14.71 14.07 5.77
C ILE A 52 13.62 14.91 5.11
N ILE A 53 12.84 15.64 5.89
CA ILE A 53 11.81 16.54 5.37
C ILE A 53 12.44 17.60 4.46
N GLU A 54 13.58 18.12 4.85
CA GLU A 54 14.34 19.08 4.04
C GLU A 54 14.88 18.47 2.74
N LYS A 55 15.42 17.24 2.81
CA LYS A 55 15.85 16.48 1.62
C LYS A 55 14.70 16.23 0.65
N ILE A 56 13.53 15.82 1.16
CA ILE A 56 12.34 15.62 0.35
C ILE A 56 11.89 16.93 -0.31
N SER A 57 11.95 18.05 0.39
CA SER A 57 11.63 19.37 -0.17
C SER A 57 12.56 19.78 -1.31
N LYS A 58 13.82 19.36 -1.25
CA LYS A 58 14.83 19.54 -2.29
C LYS A 58 14.72 18.55 -3.46
N GLY A 59 13.73 17.64 -3.42
CA GLY A 59 13.47 16.70 -4.51
C GLY A 59 14.11 15.33 -4.37
N TRP A 60 14.51 14.93 -3.17
CA TRP A 60 15.03 13.59 -2.92
C TRP A 60 13.87 12.60 -2.67
N PHE A 61 13.77 11.53 -3.48
CA PHE A 61 12.72 10.51 -3.44
C PHE A 61 13.25 9.09 -3.63
N ASP A 62 14.42 8.79 -3.08
CA ASP A 62 15.05 7.47 -3.21
C ASP A 62 14.42 6.40 -2.29
N PHE A 63 13.15 6.54 -1.96
CA PHE A 63 12.38 5.61 -1.14
C PHE A 63 11.05 5.26 -1.81
N ASP A 64 10.53 4.09 -1.48
CA ASP A 64 9.28 3.58 -2.05
C ASP A 64 8.10 3.77 -1.09
N VAL A 65 8.36 3.79 0.21
CA VAL A 65 7.34 3.99 1.24
C VAL A 65 7.84 4.97 2.30
N LEU A 66 6.99 5.93 2.66
CA LEU A 66 7.25 6.89 3.73
C LEU A 66 6.37 6.55 4.95
N VAL A 67 7.01 6.28 6.07
CA VAL A 67 6.37 6.08 7.37
C VAL A 67 6.64 7.30 8.24
N ALA A 68 5.65 7.79 8.93
CA ALA A 68 5.78 8.95 9.79
C ALA A 68 5.10 8.74 11.14
N THR A 69 5.64 9.36 12.18
CA THR A 69 4.92 9.51 13.45
C THR A 69 3.87 10.61 13.33
N PRO A 70 2.75 10.53 14.08
CA PRO A 70 1.70 11.56 14.04
C PRO A 70 2.22 12.97 14.30
N ASP A 71 3.20 13.11 15.17
CA ASP A 71 3.82 14.39 15.56
C ASP A 71 4.47 15.10 14.36
N MET A 72 5.06 14.33 13.44
CA MET A 72 5.75 14.85 12.25
C MET A 72 4.80 15.17 11.10
N MET A 73 3.54 14.75 11.19
CA MET A 73 2.54 14.98 10.13
C MET A 73 2.26 16.45 9.87
N GLY A 74 2.37 17.31 10.88
CA GLY A 74 2.21 18.76 10.72
C GLY A 74 3.24 19.37 9.76
N GLN A 75 4.48 18.90 9.83
CA GLN A 75 5.57 19.33 8.96
C GLN A 75 5.47 18.68 7.57
N LEU A 76 5.15 17.38 7.52
CA LEU A 76 4.94 16.64 6.26
C LEU A 76 3.72 17.15 5.48
N GLY A 77 2.71 17.69 6.14
CA GLY A 77 1.54 18.29 5.50
C GLY A 77 1.90 19.41 4.51
N ARG A 78 2.95 20.16 4.78
CA ARG A 78 3.48 21.19 3.89
C ARG A 78 4.05 20.61 2.58
N LEU A 79 4.54 19.38 2.63
CA LEU A 79 5.07 18.63 1.49
C LEU A 79 3.99 17.84 0.75
N GLY A 80 2.73 17.91 1.17
CA GLY A 80 1.62 17.19 0.56
C GLY A 80 1.44 17.47 -0.93
N ARG A 81 1.79 18.68 -1.38
CA ARG A 81 1.76 19.05 -2.80
C ARG A 81 2.78 18.28 -3.64
N VAL A 82 3.86 17.84 -3.03
CA VAL A 82 4.97 17.11 -3.69
C VAL A 82 4.79 15.59 -3.52
N LEU A 83 4.45 15.15 -2.31
CA LEU A 83 4.27 13.73 -1.97
C LEU A 83 2.93 13.15 -2.50
N GLY A 84 1.88 13.99 -2.55
CA GLY A 84 0.54 13.57 -2.98
C GLY A 84 0.49 12.99 -4.40
N PRO A 85 0.94 13.72 -5.43
CA PRO A 85 0.94 13.23 -6.81
C PRO A 85 1.77 11.97 -7.02
N LYS A 86 2.82 11.77 -6.22
CA LYS A 86 3.69 10.57 -6.25
C LYS A 86 3.13 9.40 -5.46
N GLY A 87 2.02 9.58 -4.73
CA GLY A 87 1.44 8.53 -3.89
C GLY A 87 2.26 8.17 -2.65
N LEU A 88 3.26 8.99 -2.29
CA LEU A 88 4.18 8.77 -1.17
C LEU A 88 3.71 9.42 0.14
N MET A 89 2.57 10.12 0.12
CA MET A 89 2.05 10.80 1.31
C MET A 89 1.64 9.79 2.38
N PRO A 90 2.19 9.89 3.61
CA PRO A 90 1.77 9.04 4.71
C PRO A 90 0.29 9.25 5.04
N ASN A 91 -0.42 8.15 5.33
CA ASN A 91 -1.84 8.20 5.66
C ASN A 91 -2.14 7.26 6.83
N PRO A 92 -2.86 7.71 7.86
CA PRO A 92 -3.31 6.87 8.97
C PRO A 92 -4.12 5.65 8.52
N LYS A 93 -4.95 5.82 7.50
CA LYS A 93 -5.76 4.73 6.91
C LYS A 93 -4.89 3.64 6.29
N THR A 94 -3.73 3.98 5.77
CA THR A 94 -2.75 3.03 5.24
C THR A 94 -1.73 2.57 6.30
N GLY A 95 -1.78 3.09 7.59
CA GLY A 95 -0.88 2.83 8.73
C GLY A 95 0.58 3.12 8.44
N THR A 96 0.79 4.01 7.52
CA THR A 96 2.07 4.65 7.33
C THR A 96 2.23 5.84 8.29
N VAL A 97 1.17 6.18 9.03
CA VAL A 97 1.22 7.08 10.18
C VAL A 97 0.90 6.27 11.42
N THR A 98 1.88 5.99 12.25
CA THR A 98 1.74 5.16 13.45
C THR A 98 2.78 5.53 14.50
N MET A 99 2.46 5.24 15.76
CA MET A 99 3.42 5.31 16.87
C MET A 99 4.32 4.06 16.91
N ASP A 100 3.83 2.91 16.42
CA ASP A 100 4.57 1.64 16.37
C ASP A 100 5.34 1.53 15.05
N VAL A 101 6.43 2.25 14.95
CA VAL A 101 7.24 2.34 13.73
C VAL A 101 7.87 1.00 13.36
N ALA A 102 8.35 0.25 14.35
CA ALA A 102 8.98 -1.05 14.15
C ALA A 102 8.03 -2.06 13.48
N LYS A 103 6.79 -2.13 13.97
CA LYS A 103 5.76 -3.01 13.40
C LYS A 103 5.39 -2.61 11.96
N ALA A 104 5.29 -1.31 11.71
CA ALA A 104 4.98 -0.82 10.37
C ALA A 104 6.07 -1.17 9.36
N ILE A 105 7.35 -1.03 9.73
CA ILE A 105 8.49 -1.40 8.90
C ILE A 105 8.48 -2.90 8.60
N ASP A 106 8.27 -3.74 9.61
CA ASP A 106 8.22 -5.19 9.47
C ASP A 106 7.09 -5.64 8.53
N GLU A 107 5.89 -5.07 8.68
CA GLU A 107 4.76 -5.33 7.78
C GLU A 107 5.06 -4.91 6.34
N ILE A 108 5.70 -3.75 6.12
CA ILE A 108 6.06 -3.27 4.79
C ILE A 108 7.11 -4.18 4.16
N LYS A 109 8.14 -4.57 4.92
CA LYS A 109 9.18 -5.50 4.44
C LYS A 109 8.66 -6.91 4.17
N LYS A 110 7.64 -7.36 4.88
CA LYS A 110 6.91 -8.62 4.61
C LYS A 110 6.01 -8.56 3.38
N GLY A 111 6.02 -7.45 2.63
CA GLY A 111 5.27 -7.34 1.39
C GLY A 111 3.84 -6.89 1.56
N LYS A 112 3.61 -5.94 2.47
CA LYS A 112 2.31 -5.30 2.62
C LYS A 112 1.96 -4.53 1.35
N VAL A 113 0.90 -4.94 0.68
CA VAL A 113 0.36 -4.25 -0.49
C VAL A 113 -0.79 -3.36 -0.08
N THR A 114 -0.72 -2.12 -0.52
CA THR A 114 -1.81 -1.17 -0.41
C THR A 114 -2.55 -1.11 -1.73
N TYR A 115 -3.84 -1.31 -1.73
CA TYR A 115 -4.66 -1.17 -2.92
C TYR A 115 -5.75 -0.12 -2.73
N ARG A 116 -6.07 0.53 -3.81
CA ARG A 116 -7.11 1.56 -3.88
C ARG A 116 -8.09 1.21 -4.98
N VAL A 117 -9.36 1.45 -4.69
CA VAL A 117 -10.40 1.41 -5.71
C VAL A 117 -10.34 2.71 -6.50
N ASP A 118 -10.34 2.64 -7.81
CA ASP A 118 -10.41 3.81 -8.68
C ASP A 118 -11.84 4.37 -8.77
N LYS A 119 -12.02 5.44 -9.54
CA LYS A 119 -13.33 6.09 -9.70
C LYS A 119 -14.36 5.21 -10.43
N GLU A 120 -13.88 4.23 -11.18
CA GLU A 120 -14.69 3.31 -11.97
C GLU A 120 -15.01 2.01 -11.21
N GLY A 121 -14.45 1.85 -10.01
CA GLY A 121 -14.66 0.67 -9.17
C GLY A 121 -13.66 -0.45 -9.43
N ASN A 122 -12.58 -0.21 -10.19
CA ASN A 122 -11.55 -1.22 -10.44
C ASN A 122 -10.48 -1.20 -9.35
N ILE A 123 -9.87 -2.36 -9.14
CA ILE A 123 -8.73 -2.56 -8.23
C ILE A 123 -7.57 -3.11 -9.06
N ASN A 124 -6.48 -2.37 -9.12
CA ASN A 124 -5.27 -2.78 -9.79
C ASN A 124 -4.16 -2.97 -8.77
N LEU A 125 -3.57 -4.16 -8.72
CA LEU A 125 -2.47 -4.45 -7.81
C LEU A 125 -1.54 -5.53 -8.36
N ALA A 126 -0.28 -5.49 -7.96
CA ALA A 126 0.70 -6.51 -8.31
C ALA A 126 0.64 -7.66 -7.31
N ILE A 127 0.53 -8.89 -7.80
CA ILE A 127 0.49 -10.12 -6.98
C ILE A 127 1.85 -10.79 -6.83
N GLY A 128 2.82 -10.42 -7.65
CA GLY A 128 4.16 -10.98 -7.62
C GLY A 128 4.99 -10.60 -8.83
N LYS A 129 6.11 -11.27 -9.01
CA LYS A 129 7.02 -11.15 -10.15
C LYS A 129 7.04 -12.46 -10.95
N THR A 130 7.54 -12.39 -12.17
CA THR A 130 7.75 -13.55 -13.04
C THR A 130 8.74 -14.58 -12.48
N SER A 131 9.56 -14.17 -11.52
CA SER A 131 10.51 -15.05 -10.81
C SER A 131 9.86 -15.88 -9.69
N PHE A 132 8.58 -15.65 -9.39
CA PHE A 132 7.86 -16.42 -8.38
C PHE A 132 7.43 -17.77 -8.95
N THR A 133 7.35 -18.77 -8.07
CA THR A 133 6.73 -20.06 -8.42
C THR A 133 5.23 -19.88 -8.63
N GLU A 134 4.65 -20.76 -9.42
CA GLU A 134 3.21 -20.73 -9.71
C GLU A 134 2.39 -20.85 -8.42
N GLU A 135 2.82 -21.72 -7.50
CA GLU A 135 2.17 -21.90 -6.20
C GLU A 135 2.14 -20.60 -5.37
N ALA A 136 3.26 -19.88 -5.31
CA ALA A 136 3.36 -18.62 -4.58
C ALA A 136 2.46 -17.52 -5.18
N LEU A 137 2.33 -17.50 -6.50
CA LEU A 137 1.42 -16.57 -7.20
C LEU A 137 -0.04 -16.89 -6.90
N VAL A 138 -0.40 -18.19 -6.90
CA VAL A 138 -1.76 -18.65 -6.58
C VAL A 138 -2.12 -18.35 -5.13
N GLU A 139 -1.21 -18.58 -4.19
CA GLU A 139 -1.43 -18.24 -2.78
C GLU A 139 -1.66 -16.73 -2.59
N ASN A 140 -0.81 -15.90 -3.17
CA ASN A 140 -0.97 -14.45 -3.13
C ASN A 140 -2.29 -14.01 -3.75
N PHE A 141 -2.65 -14.58 -4.90
CA PHE A 141 -3.90 -14.31 -5.57
C PHE A 141 -5.10 -14.67 -4.68
N ASN A 142 -5.13 -15.86 -4.10
CA ASN A 142 -6.20 -16.32 -3.23
C ASN A 142 -6.33 -15.47 -1.98
N ALA A 143 -5.22 -15.05 -1.37
CA ALA A 143 -5.21 -14.16 -0.21
C ALA A 143 -5.89 -12.82 -0.52
N ILE A 144 -5.57 -12.23 -1.67
CA ILE A 144 -6.16 -10.97 -2.14
C ILE A 144 -7.64 -11.16 -2.48
N PHE A 145 -7.96 -12.19 -3.25
CA PHE A 145 -9.33 -12.50 -3.67
C PHE A 145 -10.25 -12.65 -2.46
N ASN A 146 -9.85 -13.44 -1.47
CA ASN A 146 -10.59 -13.65 -0.23
C ASN A 146 -10.75 -12.36 0.57
N THR A 147 -9.73 -11.51 0.60
CA THR A 147 -9.79 -10.22 1.32
C THR A 147 -10.76 -9.27 0.65
N ILE A 148 -10.76 -9.19 -0.67
CA ILE A 148 -11.71 -8.38 -1.44
C ILE A 148 -13.12 -8.93 -1.29
N ALA A 149 -13.31 -10.24 -1.38
CA ALA A 149 -14.61 -10.88 -1.21
C ALA A 149 -15.22 -10.63 0.18
N LYS A 150 -14.42 -10.76 1.24
CA LYS A 150 -14.83 -10.42 2.62
C LYS A 150 -15.10 -8.93 2.82
N ALA A 151 -14.52 -8.08 2.01
CA ALA A 151 -14.71 -6.64 2.06
C ALA A 151 -16.02 -6.17 1.44
N ARG A 152 -16.83 -7.07 0.89
CA ARG A 152 -18.11 -6.73 0.27
C ARG A 152 -18.99 -5.93 1.22
N PRO A 153 -19.43 -4.71 0.86
CA PRO A 153 -20.39 -3.96 1.64
C PRO A 153 -21.76 -4.65 1.63
N ALA A 154 -22.46 -4.64 2.75
CA ALA A 154 -23.81 -5.23 2.86
C ALA A 154 -24.85 -4.55 1.95
N THR A 155 -24.56 -3.34 1.50
CA THR A 155 -25.43 -2.54 0.62
C THR A 155 -25.43 -3.02 -0.83
N ILE A 156 -24.47 -3.84 -1.25
CA ILE A 156 -24.37 -4.30 -2.64
C ILE A 156 -25.24 -5.52 -2.85
N LYS A 157 -26.29 -5.33 -3.64
CA LYS A 157 -27.16 -6.41 -4.14
C LYS A 157 -26.61 -6.89 -5.50
N GLY A 158 -26.37 -8.20 -5.64
CA GLY A 158 -25.87 -8.80 -6.88
C GLY A 158 -24.38 -9.17 -6.85
N ALA A 159 -23.78 -9.39 -8.03
CA ALA A 159 -22.39 -9.78 -8.15
C ALA A 159 -21.46 -8.62 -7.75
N TYR A 160 -20.63 -8.85 -6.72
CA TYR A 160 -19.66 -7.84 -6.24
C TYR A 160 -18.45 -7.76 -7.15
N MET A 161 -17.84 -8.89 -7.46
CA MET A 161 -16.79 -8.98 -8.47
C MET A 161 -17.42 -9.35 -9.81
N LYS A 162 -17.32 -8.47 -10.79
CA LYS A 162 -17.90 -8.65 -12.12
C LYS A 162 -16.92 -9.26 -13.08
N ASN A 163 -15.67 -8.85 -12.97
CA ASN A 163 -14.60 -9.23 -13.89
C ASN A 163 -13.28 -9.39 -13.15
N LEU A 164 -12.49 -10.35 -13.55
CA LEU A 164 -11.19 -10.62 -12.99
C LEU A 164 -10.22 -10.92 -14.13
N VAL A 165 -9.16 -10.14 -14.21
CA VAL A 165 -8.15 -10.25 -15.26
C VAL A 165 -6.77 -10.31 -14.61
N VAL A 166 -5.96 -11.24 -15.06
CA VAL A 166 -4.55 -11.35 -14.70
C VAL A 166 -3.70 -11.10 -15.96
N SER A 167 -2.69 -10.27 -15.83
CA SER A 167 -1.78 -9.97 -16.93
C SER A 167 -0.35 -9.79 -16.43
N THR A 168 0.61 -10.05 -17.29
CA THR A 168 1.98 -9.57 -17.08
C THR A 168 2.07 -8.11 -17.49
N THR A 169 3.16 -7.41 -17.11
CA THR A 169 3.32 -5.97 -17.38
C THR A 169 3.16 -5.59 -18.85
N MET A 170 3.64 -6.44 -19.76
CA MET A 170 3.59 -6.21 -21.21
C MET A 170 2.79 -7.30 -21.94
N GLY A 171 2.13 -8.19 -21.22
CA GLY A 171 1.36 -9.29 -21.82
C GLY A 171 -0.13 -8.98 -21.97
N PRO A 172 -0.86 -9.85 -22.66
CA PRO A 172 -2.30 -9.74 -22.77
C PRO A 172 -3.00 -10.01 -21.43
N GLY A 173 -4.19 -9.45 -21.27
CA GLY A 173 -5.04 -9.75 -20.13
C GLY A 173 -5.72 -11.10 -20.29
N ILE A 174 -5.60 -11.96 -19.30
CA ILE A 174 -6.24 -13.27 -19.25
C ILE A 174 -7.40 -13.19 -18.29
N HIS A 175 -8.60 -13.47 -18.79
CA HIS A 175 -9.79 -13.52 -17.95
C HIS A 175 -9.78 -14.78 -17.08
N VAL A 176 -10.03 -14.58 -15.78
CA VAL A 176 -10.14 -15.67 -14.81
C VAL A 176 -11.60 -15.84 -14.44
N GLU A 177 -12.10 -17.06 -14.52
CA GLU A 177 -13.47 -17.39 -14.12
C GLU A 177 -13.61 -17.27 -12.60
N ILE A 178 -14.63 -16.52 -12.17
CA ILE A 178 -14.97 -16.39 -10.77
C ILE A 178 -15.91 -17.52 -10.42
N VAL A 179 -15.41 -18.57 -9.80
CA VAL A 179 -16.26 -19.64 -9.26
C VAL A 179 -17.06 -19.05 -8.10
N LYS A 180 -18.38 -19.10 -8.22
CA LYS A 180 -19.35 -18.58 -7.25
C LYS A 180 -19.47 -19.50 -6.04
#